data_da439a4d81d173f08c4666a519f3f19f
#
_entry.id   da439a4d81d173f08c4666a519f3f19f
#
_cell.length_a   1.000
_cell.length_b   1.000
_cell.length_c   1.000
_cell.angle_alpha   90.00
_cell.angle_beta   90.00
_cell.angle_gamma   90.00
#
_symmetry.space_group_name_H-M   'P 1'
#
loop_
_entity.id
_entity.type
_entity.pdbx_description
1 polymer ?
#
loop_
_entity_poly.entity_id
_entity_poly.type
_entity_poly.pdbx_seq_one_letter_code
_entity_poly.pdbx_strand_id
1 'polypeptide(L)'
;MVESFKPSSSTGISSIAHKILSLKDRARIVNEWLKERLQRVLPEIMLREGFDMWIVAGREYNEDPVMLSLLPATMLSARRRTILLFTLKRDGSLERLVLSRYGIEGYYEAAWDPEKEDQYTCLARLVRERDPKCIGINISENFAFGDGLTHTEYLLLRKALGDEYMSRVRGAERLAVGWLEKRIKPEIDAYPGILEIAHTIIREAFSNNVIHPGITTTNDVVWWIRQTILELGLETWFHPTVDIQAPDQPPMKFGEKRKERRKLILPGDLIHCDVGIRYLGLCTDTQHNAYILKLGESDAPKGLKEALTVTNRLQDILLEEFEVGRTGNQILKAALEKAENEGIKGRIYTHPLGFHGHGAGPTIGLWDKQEGVPGRGDYPLYEDTCYSIELCTYNSIPEWNNLEIRMALEDDAVFTNNKMYWMNGRQEELYLVG
;
A
#
# COMPACT_ATOMS: atom_id res chain seq x y z
N MET A 1 -5.01 4.32 -24.41
CA MET A 1 -5.14 2.87 -24.61
C MET A 1 -4.18 2.24 -23.61
N VAL A 2 -4.72 1.61 -22.59
CA VAL A 2 -3.92 0.86 -21.60
C VAL A 2 -3.56 -0.45 -22.29
N GLU A 3 -2.26 -0.74 -22.45
CA GLU A 3 -1.83 -2.02 -22.98
C GLU A 3 -2.26 -3.11 -22.01
N SER A 4 -3.06 -4.06 -22.49
CA SER A 4 -3.44 -5.25 -21.74
C SER A 4 -2.19 -6.10 -21.47
N PHE A 5 -2.00 -6.51 -20.22
CA PHE A 5 -0.98 -7.48 -19.84
C PHE A 5 -1.29 -8.82 -20.54
N LYS A 6 -0.49 -9.17 -21.57
CA LYS A 6 -0.46 -10.52 -22.10
C LYS A 6 0.71 -11.24 -21.47
N PRO A 7 0.50 -12.40 -20.82
CA PRO A 7 1.61 -13.19 -20.30
C PRO A 7 2.56 -13.56 -21.46
N SER A 8 3.75 -12.94 -21.48
CA SER A 8 4.78 -13.30 -22.45
C SER A 8 5.36 -14.66 -22.06
N SER A 9 5.37 -15.60 -22.97
CA SER A 9 6.01 -16.91 -22.83
C SER A 9 7.51 -16.73 -22.50
N SER A 10 7.94 -17.32 -21.38
CA SER A 10 9.33 -17.55 -20.95
C SER A 10 10.12 -16.35 -20.42
N THR A 11 9.70 -15.80 -19.29
CA THR A 11 10.61 -15.00 -18.46
C THR A 11 10.54 -15.49 -17.02
N GLY A 12 11.28 -16.54 -16.71
CA GLY A 12 11.39 -17.08 -15.36
C GLY A 12 12.11 -16.12 -14.40
N ILE A 13 12.20 -16.49 -13.12
CA ILE A 13 12.83 -15.68 -12.03
C ILE A 13 14.21 -15.13 -12.42
N SER A 14 15.02 -15.91 -13.16
CA SER A 14 16.34 -15.45 -13.64
C SER A 14 16.28 -14.19 -14.50
N SER A 15 15.17 -13.95 -15.20
CA SER A 15 15.00 -12.77 -16.07
C SER A 15 14.82 -11.47 -15.31
N ILE A 16 14.33 -11.52 -14.07
CA ILE A 16 14.12 -10.35 -13.22
C ILE A 16 15.24 -10.14 -12.20
N ALA A 17 15.99 -11.19 -11.85
CA ALA A 17 17.06 -11.11 -10.85
C ALA A 17 18.11 -10.03 -11.19
N HIS A 18 18.45 -9.88 -12.46
CA HIS A 18 19.42 -8.87 -12.92
C HIS A 18 18.85 -7.44 -12.94
N LYS A 19 17.51 -7.27 -12.86
CA LYS A 19 16.86 -5.95 -12.78
C LYS A 19 16.86 -5.39 -11.35
N ILE A 20 17.16 -6.24 -10.37
CA ILE A 20 17.14 -5.85 -8.96
C ILE A 20 18.46 -5.17 -8.61
N LEU A 21 18.36 -3.92 -8.21
CA LEU A 21 19.52 -3.07 -7.92
C LEU A 21 20.26 -3.51 -6.64
N SER A 22 21.54 -3.17 -6.57
CA SER A 22 22.31 -3.30 -5.33
C SER A 22 21.74 -2.46 -4.20
N LEU A 23 21.96 -2.83 -2.93
CA LEU A 23 21.50 -2.05 -1.78
C LEU A 23 22.01 -0.60 -1.82
N LYS A 24 23.23 -0.37 -2.33
CA LYS A 24 23.80 0.97 -2.47
C LYS A 24 23.03 1.81 -3.48
N ASP A 25 22.65 1.23 -4.62
CA ASP A 25 21.89 1.94 -5.65
C ASP A 25 20.45 2.21 -5.21
N ARG A 26 19.81 1.23 -4.51
CA ARG A 26 18.49 1.43 -3.89
C ARG A 26 18.52 2.60 -2.91
N ALA A 27 19.52 2.62 -2.00
CA ALA A 27 19.68 3.69 -1.04
C ALA A 27 19.88 5.05 -1.71
N ARG A 28 20.66 5.13 -2.79
CA ARG A 28 20.86 6.37 -3.56
C ARG A 28 19.53 6.88 -4.13
N ILE A 29 18.75 6.01 -4.78
CA ILE A 29 17.46 6.37 -5.38
C ILE A 29 16.46 6.85 -4.33
N VAL A 30 16.26 6.08 -3.27
CA VAL A 30 15.32 6.43 -2.18
C VAL A 30 15.74 7.74 -1.52
N ASN A 31 17.03 7.98 -1.35
CA ASN A 31 17.57 9.21 -0.79
C ASN A 31 17.35 10.43 -1.69
N GLU A 32 17.45 10.27 -3.01
CA GLU A 32 17.12 11.33 -3.98
C GLU A 32 15.62 11.65 -3.94
N TRP A 33 14.76 10.63 -3.90
CA TRP A 33 13.32 10.80 -3.74
C TRP A 33 12.96 11.51 -2.43
N LEU A 34 13.57 11.12 -1.33
CA LEU A 34 13.35 11.79 -0.03
C LEU A 34 13.69 13.27 -0.09
N LYS A 35 14.81 13.66 -0.75
CA LYS A 35 15.17 15.07 -0.92
C LYS A 35 14.09 15.83 -1.68
N GLU A 36 13.63 15.29 -2.81
CA GLU A 36 12.57 15.92 -3.60
C GLU A 36 11.27 16.03 -2.81
N ARG A 37 10.86 14.98 -2.11
CA ARG A 37 9.65 14.97 -1.28
C ARG A 37 9.71 16.00 -0.16
N LEU A 38 10.84 16.11 0.54
CA LEU A 38 11.06 17.12 1.59
C LEU A 38 11.08 18.56 1.04
N GLN A 39 11.46 18.75 -0.22
CA GLN A 39 11.51 20.08 -0.85
C GLN A 39 10.19 20.52 -1.47
N ARG A 40 9.38 19.58 -1.99
CA ARG A 40 8.18 19.88 -2.76
C ARG A 40 6.89 19.38 -2.11
N VAL A 41 6.86 18.09 -1.74
CA VAL A 41 5.64 17.45 -1.24
C VAL A 41 5.28 17.95 0.15
N LEU A 42 6.24 17.98 1.07
CA LEU A 42 5.94 18.35 2.47
C LEU A 42 5.45 19.79 2.63
N PRO A 43 6.11 20.83 2.03
CA PRO A 43 5.58 22.19 2.13
C PRO A 43 4.22 22.36 1.46
N GLU A 44 3.95 21.68 0.33
CA GLU A 44 2.64 21.68 -0.32
C GLU A 44 1.55 21.17 0.62
N ILE A 45 1.79 20.04 1.30
CA ILE A 45 0.82 19.44 2.21
C ILE A 45 0.65 20.27 3.48
N MET A 46 1.73 20.79 4.05
CA MET A 46 1.65 21.70 5.20
C MET A 46 0.79 22.94 4.88
N LEU A 47 0.96 23.51 3.70
CA LEU A 47 0.15 24.65 3.24
C LEU A 47 -1.31 24.25 3.04
N ARG A 48 -1.57 23.11 2.37
CA ARG A 48 -2.92 22.58 2.10
C ARG A 48 -3.70 22.34 3.39
N GLU A 49 -3.04 21.77 4.41
CA GLU A 49 -3.69 21.43 5.68
C GLU A 49 -3.61 22.55 6.74
N GLY A 50 -2.94 23.67 6.43
CA GLY A 50 -2.89 24.86 7.27
C GLY A 50 -2.02 24.71 8.52
N PHE A 51 -0.89 24.01 8.42
CA PHE A 51 0.09 23.89 9.50
C PHE A 51 1.32 24.76 9.24
N ASP A 52 1.69 25.58 10.23
CA ASP A 52 2.94 26.34 10.21
C ASP A 52 4.13 25.48 10.69
N MET A 53 3.85 24.52 11.58
CA MET A 53 4.87 23.68 12.19
C MET A 53 4.37 22.23 12.31
N TRP A 54 5.27 21.27 12.10
CA TRP A 54 5.03 19.86 12.36
C TRP A 54 6.13 19.27 13.22
N ILE A 55 5.78 18.62 14.31
CA ILE A 55 6.68 17.96 15.24
C ILE A 55 6.48 16.46 15.14
N VAL A 56 7.52 15.73 14.71
CA VAL A 56 7.53 14.26 14.67
C VAL A 56 8.58 13.76 15.64
N ALA A 57 8.14 13.13 16.72
CA ALA A 57 9.01 12.66 17.79
C ALA A 57 8.92 11.14 17.96
N GLY A 58 10.06 10.46 18.00
CA GLY A 58 10.13 9.04 18.22
C GLY A 58 11.38 8.62 18.98
N ARG A 59 11.33 7.42 19.55
CA ARG A 59 12.48 6.79 20.20
C ARG A 59 12.89 5.55 19.42
N GLU A 60 14.17 5.20 19.51
CA GLU A 60 14.72 3.98 18.96
C GLU A 60 13.87 2.76 19.37
N TYR A 61 13.44 1.95 18.42
CA TYR A 61 12.53 0.80 18.55
C TYR A 61 11.07 1.14 18.93
N ASN A 62 10.71 2.41 18.97
CA ASN A 62 9.33 2.86 19.16
C ASN A 62 9.13 4.18 18.39
N GLU A 63 9.41 4.09 17.10
CA GLU A 63 9.31 5.20 16.17
C GLU A 63 7.85 5.51 15.86
N ASP A 64 7.59 6.77 15.58
CA ASP A 64 6.37 7.21 14.91
C ASP A 64 6.31 6.54 13.52
N PRO A 65 5.18 5.98 13.09
CA PRO A 65 5.06 5.31 11.78
C PRO A 65 5.50 6.16 10.58
N VAL A 66 5.36 7.49 10.68
CA VAL A 66 5.79 8.41 9.61
C VAL A 66 7.30 8.63 9.64
N MET A 67 7.93 8.52 10.80
CA MET A 67 9.34 8.93 10.99
C MET A 67 10.29 8.23 10.02
N LEU A 68 10.16 6.90 9.84
CA LEU A 68 11.06 6.16 8.95
C LEU A 68 10.96 6.61 7.50
N SER A 69 9.78 7.10 7.07
CA SER A 69 9.60 7.67 5.74
C SER A 69 10.22 9.06 5.55
N LEU A 70 10.59 9.71 6.66
CA LEU A 70 11.23 11.03 6.71
C LEU A 70 12.76 10.93 6.88
N LEU A 71 13.29 9.72 7.08
CA LEU A 71 14.71 9.47 7.28
C LEU A 71 15.39 8.91 6.03
N PRO A 72 16.68 9.21 5.78
CA PRO A 72 17.41 8.62 4.67
C PRO A 72 17.55 7.10 4.83
N ALA A 73 17.63 6.39 3.71
CA ALA A 73 17.70 4.92 3.65
C ALA A 73 18.87 4.30 4.45
N THR A 74 19.84 5.10 4.85
CA THR A 74 20.96 4.66 5.73
C THR A 74 20.60 4.67 7.22
N MET A 75 19.42 5.21 7.59
CA MET A 75 18.90 5.21 8.95
C MET A 75 17.75 4.21 9.05
N LEU A 76 18.03 3.06 9.65
CA LEU A 76 17.05 1.98 9.81
C LEU A 76 16.17 2.14 11.06
N SER A 77 16.50 3.10 11.92
CA SER A 77 15.78 3.42 13.16
C SER A 77 16.06 4.86 13.58
N ALA A 78 15.23 5.42 14.45
CA ALA A 78 15.58 6.60 15.20
C ALA A 78 16.81 6.35 16.09
N ARG A 79 17.58 7.38 16.40
CA ARG A 79 18.75 7.26 17.28
C ARG A 79 18.40 7.77 18.66
N ARG A 80 18.22 6.86 19.65
CA ARG A 80 17.71 7.17 21.01
C ARG A 80 16.36 7.88 20.94
N ARG A 81 16.32 9.19 21.18
CA ARG A 81 15.18 10.06 20.85
C ARG A 81 15.57 10.97 19.70
N THR A 82 14.77 10.96 18.65
CA THR A 82 14.88 11.86 17.50
C THR A 82 13.61 12.70 17.42
N ILE A 83 13.76 14.01 17.32
CA ILE A 83 12.64 14.92 17.05
C ILE A 83 12.96 15.63 15.74
N LEU A 84 12.07 15.48 14.76
CA LEU A 84 12.09 16.24 13.52
C LEU A 84 11.15 17.44 13.68
N LEU A 85 11.64 18.62 13.38
CA LEU A 85 10.88 19.86 13.46
C LEU A 85 10.85 20.51 12.09
N PHE A 86 9.66 20.63 11.53
CA PHE A 86 9.41 21.30 10.26
C PHE A 86 8.71 22.63 10.52
N THR A 87 9.19 23.70 9.87
CA THR A 87 8.56 25.03 9.95
C THR A 87 8.36 25.57 8.55
N LEU A 88 7.10 25.80 8.18
CA LEU A 88 6.73 26.43 6.91
C LEU A 88 6.91 27.95 7.05
N LYS A 89 7.82 28.51 6.28
CA LYS A 89 8.08 29.96 6.29
C LYS A 89 7.07 30.70 5.41
N ARG A 90 6.97 32.01 5.61
CA ARG A 90 6.03 32.88 4.87
C ARG A 90 6.28 32.92 3.34
N ASP A 91 7.51 32.65 2.93
CA ASP A 91 7.91 32.57 1.51
C ASP A 91 7.62 31.20 0.88
N GLY A 92 7.00 30.29 1.64
CA GLY A 92 6.70 28.93 1.23
C GLY A 92 7.89 27.96 1.38
N SER A 93 9.06 28.41 1.79
CA SER A 93 10.20 27.53 2.06
C SER A 93 10.01 26.76 3.36
N LEU A 94 10.57 25.54 3.42
CA LEU A 94 10.50 24.67 4.58
C LEU A 94 11.84 24.63 5.31
N GLU A 95 11.84 25.05 6.58
CA GLU A 95 12.94 24.80 7.49
C GLU A 95 12.81 23.39 8.07
N ARG A 96 13.91 22.66 8.13
CA ARG A 96 13.96 21.26 8.56
C ARG A 96 15.06 21.08 9.59
N LEU A 97 14.66 20.95 10.85
CA LEU A 97 15.58 20.78 11.96
C LEU A 97 15.49 19.37 12.52
N VAL A 98 16.61 18.86 13.01
CA VAL A 98 16.67 17.64 13.80
C VAL A 98 17.23 17.94 15.19
N LEU A 99 16.47 17.55 16.20
CA LEU A 99 16.91 17.51 17.58
C LEU A 99 17.27 16.05 17.90
N SER A 100 18.51 15.71 17.64
CA SER A 100 19.10 14.40 17.89
C SER A 100 20.56 14.59 18.24
N ARG A 101 21.13 13.66 19.01
CA ARG A 101 22.57 13.68 19.34
C ARG A 101 23.45 13.59 18.09
N TYR A 102 22.93 12.96 17.05
CA TYR A 102 23.58 12.79 15.75
C TYR A 102 22.79 13.55 14.69
N GLY A 103 23.45 14.46 13.96
CA GLY A 103 22.83 15.16 12.84
C GLY A 103 22.45 14.20 11.70
N ILE A 104 21.60 14.67 10.80
CA ILE A 104 21.20 13.95 9.57
C ILE A 104 21.63 14.82 8.39
N GLU A 105 22.94 14.78 8.11
CA GLU A 105 23.59 15.65 7.14
C GLU A 105 22.93 15.55 5.75
N GLY A 106 22.71 16.70 5.12
CA GLY A 106 22.11 16.83 3.80
C GLY A 106 20.58 16.76 3.77
N TYR A 107 19.93 16.45 4.92
CA TYR A 107 18.46 16.39 5.03
C TYR A 107 17.92 17.35 6.07
N TYR A 108 18.56 17.46 7.23
CA TYR A 108 18.13 18.26 8.37
C TYR A 108 19.31 19.01 8.97
N GLU A 109 19.06 20.26 9.39
CA GLU A 109 20.02 21.02 10.17
C GLU A 109 19.98 20.55 11.63
N ALA A 110 21.14 20.27 12.22
CA ALA A 110 21.25 19.89 13.62
C ALA A 110 21.03 21.12 14.52
N ALA A 111 20.00 21.06 15.37
CA ALA A 111 19.57 22.23 16.18
C ALA A 111 19.75 22.03 17.68
N TRP A 112 20.18 20.86 18.14
CA TRP A 112 20.34 20.56 19.56
C TRP A 112 21.78 20.23 19.93
N ASP A 113 22.25 20.91 20.98
CA ASP A 113 23.53 20.66 21.63
C ASP A 113 23.27 20.14 23.06
N PRO A 114 23.51 18.85 23.33
CA PRO A 114 23.23 18.23 24.63
C PRO A 114 24.10 18.79 25.78
N GLU A 115 25.19 19.50 25.49
CA GLU A 115 26.05 20.11 26.49
C GLU A 115 25.47 21.47 26.99
N LYS A 116 24.52 22.06 26.25
CA LYS A 116 23.92 23.35 26.57
C LYS A 116 22.54 23.27 27.20
N GLU A 117 21.70 22.34 26.72
CA GLU A 117 20.32 22.25 27.18
C GLU A 117 19.77 20.83 26.96
N ASP A 118 18.71 20.47 27.69
CA ASP A 118 17.98 19.24 27.41
C ASP A 118 17.15 19.38 26.12
N GLN A 119 16.81 18.22 25.52
CA GLN A 119 16.22 18.17 24.21
C GLN A 119 14.84 18.84 24.11
N TYR A 120 14.01 18.74 25.16
CA TYR A 120 12.69 19.40 25.18
C TYR A 120 12.77 20.88 25.50
N THR A 121 13.75 21.31 26.27
CA THR A 121 14.07 22.73 26.46
C THR A 121 14.48 23.38 25.15
N CYS A 122 15.34 22.70 24.36
CA CYS A 122 15.70 23.12 23.01
C CYS A 122 14.46 23.23 22.12
N LEU A 123 13.61 22.19 22.08
CA LEU A 123 12.37 22.20 21.29
C LEU A 123 11.50 23.42 21.66
N ALA A 124 11.27 23.64 22.95
CA ALA A 124 10.44 24.76 23.41
C ALA A 124 11.03 26.12 23.04
N ARG A 125 12.35 26.28 23.09
CA ARG A 125 13.04 27.47 22.62
C ARG A 125 12.82 27.69 21.13
N LEU A 126 13.04 26.67 20.31
CA LEU A 126 12.86 26.73 18.86
C LEU A 126 11.43 27.07 18.47
N VAL A 127 10.43 26.50 19.17
CA VAL A 127 9.01 26.83 18.97
C VAL A 127 8.73 28.30 19.30
N ARG A 128 9.22 28.81 20.43
CA ARG A 128 9.06 30.23 20.81
C ARG A 128 9.72 31.19 19.81
N GLU A 129 10.90 30.85 19.31
CA GLU A 129 11.62 31.69 18.32
C GLU A 129 10.85 31.81 17.00
N ARG A 130 10.06 30.79 16.61
CA ARG A 130 9.31 30.75 15.37
C ARG A 130 7.86 31.19 15.50
N ASP A 131 7.34 31.16 16.72
CA ASP A 131 5.99 31.57 17.10
C ASP A 131 4.89 31.07 16.15
N PRO A 132 4.78 29.72 15.89
CA PRO A 132 3.82 29.17 14.97
C PRO A 132 2.39 29.39 15.49
N LYS A 133 1.43 29.57 14.58
CA LYS A 133 0.00 29.69 14.92
C LYS A 133 -0.68 28.33 15.00
N CYS A 134 -0.20 27.36 14.22
CA CYS A 134 -0.73 26.00 14.16
C CYS A 134 0.42 24.98 14.20
N ILE A 135 0.42 24.14 15.24
CA ILE A 135 1.43 23.10 15.47
C ILE A 135 0.78 21.73 15.27
N GLY A 136 1.30 20.96 14.33
CA GLY A 136 0.89 19.57 14.11
C GLY A 136 1.67 18.59 14.99
N ILE A 137 0.97 17.65 15.60
CA ILE A 137 1.54 16.47 16.26
C ILE A 137 0.78 15.22 15.82
N ASN A 138 1.43 14.08 15.78
CA ASN A 138 0.81 12.85 15.25
C ASN A 138 -0.08 12.17 16.29
N ILE A 139 -1.31 12.63 16.36
CA ILE A 139 -2.44 12.03 17.09
C ILE A 139 -3.63 11.89 16.14
N SER A 140 -4.27 10.74 16.11
CA SER A 140 -5.38 10.41 15.20
C SER A 140 -6.28 9.33 15.78
N GLU A 141 -7.59 9.45 15.56
CA GLU A 141 -8.58 8.40 15.86
C GLU A 141 -8.82 7.47 14.65
N ASN A 142 -8.54 7.93 13.42
CA ASN A 142 -8.92 7.22 12.20
C ASN A 142 -7.73 6.53 11.51
N PHE A 143 -6.56 7.15 11.51
CA PHE A 143 -5.39 6.66 10.80
C PHE A 143 -4.24 6.33 11.76
N ALA A 144 -3.95 5.05 11.95
CA ALA A 144 -2.84 4.58 12.77
C ALA A 144 -1.49 5.21 12.38
N PHE A 145 -1.30 5.55 11.09
CA PHE A 145 -0.11 6.24 10.59
C PHE A 145 0.04 7.67 11.13
N GLY A 146 -1.07 8.31 11.49
CA GLY A 146 -1.10 9.65 12.06
C GLY A 146 -1.16 9.68 13.59
N ASP A 147 -1.07 8.53 14.27
CA ASP A 147 -1.17 8.36 15.72
C ASP A 147 0.14 7.81 16.32
N GLY A 148 1.26 8.34 15.90
CA GLY A 148 2.58 7.83 16.29
C GLY A 148 3.20 8.48 17.53
N LEU A 149 2.65 9.59 18.04
CA LEU A 149 3.17 10.25 19.22
C LEU A 149 2.81 9.47 20.49
N THR A 150 3.81 8.84 21.11
CA THR A 150 3.55 8.05 22.32
C THR A 150 3.08 8.92 23.48
N HIS A 151 2.30 8.33 24.39
CA HIS A 151 1.78 9.04 25.57
C HIS A 151 2.88 9.76 26.37
N THR A 152 4.02 9.11 26.59
CA THR A 152 5.15 9.72 27.34
C THR A 152 5.73 10.92 26.59
N GLU A 153 5.94 10.82 25.28
CA GLU A 153 6.44 11.92 24.47
C GLU A 153 5.44 13.08 24.43
N TYR A 154 4.12 12.79 24.39
CA TYR A 154 3.07 13.81 24.50
C TYR A 154 3.12 14.57 25.84
N LEU A 155 3.29 13.87 26.97
CA LEU A 155 3.40 14.51 28.28
C LEU A 155 4.65 15.39 28.40
N LEU A 156 5.79 14.94 27.85
CA LEU A 156 7.03 15.71 27.82
C LEU A 156 6.88 16.97 26.93
N LEU A 157 6.27 16.81 25.76
CA LEU A 157 5.96 17.89 24.83
C LEU A 157 5.06 18.94 25.52
N ARG A 158 3.96 18.50 26.13
CA ARG A 158 3.02 19.37 26.84
C ARG A 158 3.71 20.17 27.95
N LYS A 159 4.57 19.51 28.74
CA LYS A 159 5.36 20.18 29.80
C LYS A 159 6.30 21.22 29.22
N ALA A 160 6.95 20.94 28.09
CA ALA A 160 7.93 21.82 27.46
C ALA A 160 7.28 23.05 26.81
N LEU A 161 6.19 22.87 26.11
CA LEU A 161 5.50 23.94 25.37
C LEU A 161 4.64 24.83 26.28
N GLY A 162 4.13 24.30 27.40
CA GLY A 162 3.22 25.04 28.28
C GLY A 162 1.87 25.32 27.63
N ASP A 163 0.94 25.89 28.40
CA ASP A 163 -0.46 26.08 27.96
C ASP A 163 -0.58 26.99 26.73
N GLU A 164 0.29 28.01 26.62
CA GLU A 164 0.26 28.96 25.50
C GLU A 164 0.42 28.24 24.13
N TYR A 165 1.49 27.48 23.93
CA TYR A 165 1.74 26.82 22.66
C TYR A 165 0.91 25.53 22.51
N MET A 166 0.55 24.86 23.62
CA MET A 166 -0.37 23.73 23.57
C MET A 166 -1.76 24.12 23.08
N SER A 167 -2.20 25.37 23.30
CA SER A 167 -3.47 25.86 22.73
C SER A 167 -3.48 25.95 21.20
N ARG A 168 -2.31 25.95 20.56
CA ARG A 168 -2.10 25.99 19.11
C ARG A 168 -1.86 24.61 18.50
N VAL A 169 -1.80 23.56 19.33
CA VAL A 169 -1.54 22.18 18.89
C VAL A 169 -2.81 21.56 18.32
N ARG A 170 -2.68 20.86 17.19
CA ARG A 170 -3.72 20.05 16.56
C ARG A 170 -3.16 18.69 16.14
N GLY A 171 -4.05 17.72 16.00
CA GLY A 171 -3.73 16.43 15.36
C GLY A 171 -3.30 16.66 13.91
N ALA A 172 -2.16 16.10 13.56
CA ALA A 172 -1.58 16.19 12.22
C ALA A 172 -1.98 15.01 11.32
N GLU A 173 -3.12 14.37 11.58
CA GLU A 173 -3.61 13.20 10.83
C GLU A 173 -3.54 13.43 9.32
N ARG A 174 -4.15 14.51 8.82
CA ARG A 174 -4.21 14.80 7.39
C ARG A 174 -2.85 15.16 6.80
N LEU A 175 -1.95 15.72 7.58
CA LEU A 175 -0.57 16.02 7.18
C LEU A 175 0.24 14.72 7.05
N ALA A 176 0.14 13.82 8.03
CA ALA A 176 0.79 12.51 8.00
C ALA A 176 0.27 11.65 6.83
N VAL A 177 -1.06 11.60 6.65
CA VAL A 177 -1.68 10.87 5.52
C VAL A 177 -1.23 11.46 4.19
N GLY A 178 -1.34 12.78 4.00
CA GLY A 178 -0.93 13.44 2.76
C GLY A 178 0.55 13.22 2.42
N TRP A 179 1.43 13.24 3.42
CA TRP A 179 2.84 12.90 3.24
C TRP A 179 3.03 11.46 2.75
N LEU A 180 2.31 10.50 3.33
CA LEU A 180 2.45 9.08 2.99
C LEU A 180 1.76 8.70 1.67
N GLU A 181 0.61 9.33 1.34
CA GLU A 181 -0.17 8.97 0.14
C GLU A 181 0.39 9.56 -1.16
N LYS A 182 0.86 10.82 -1.12
CA LYS A 182 1.30 11.51 -2.35
C LYS A 182 2.59 10.92 -2.88
N ARG A 183 2.60 10.61 -4.18
CA ARG A 183 3.79 10.16 -4.91
C ARG A 183 4.42 11.31 -5.69
N ILE A 184 5.72 11.24 -5.90
CA ILE A 184 6.43 12.06 -6.89
C ILE A 184 6.55 11.29 -8.19
N LYS A 185 6.74 11.99 -9.29
CA LYS A 185 6.84 11.34 -10.60
C LYS A 185 7.89 10.21 -10.67
N PRO A 186 9.11 10.34 -10.12
CA PRO A 186 10.07 9.23 -10.11
C PRO A 186 9.61 7.98 -9.35
N GLU A 187 8.78 8.12 -8.29
CA GLU A 187 8.16 6.98 -7.60
C GLU A 187 7.12 6.30 -8.50
N ILE A 188 6.27 7.09 -9.17
CA ILE A 188 5.28 6.57 -10.13
C ILE A 188 5.98 5.85 -11.30
N ASP A 189 7.03 6.44 -11.85
CA ASP A 189 7.79 5.86 -12.97
C ASP A 189 8.52 4.56 -12.58
N ALA A 190 8.80 4.33 -11.30
CA ALA A 190 9.43 3.10 -10.82
C ALA A 190 8.43 1.93 -10.64
N TYR A 191 7.16 2.22 -10.38
CA TYR A 191 6.15 1.19 -10.09
C TYR A 191 5.99 0.11 -11.16
N PRO A 192 5.96 0.41 -12.48
CA PRO A 192 5.87 -0.64 -13.50
C PRO A 192 6.96 -1.70 -13.38
N GLY A 193 8.19 -1.28 -13.07
CA GLY A 193 9.31 -2.20 -12.86
C GLY A 193 9.19 -3.02 -11.58
N ILE A 194 8.63 -2.45 -10.52
CA ILE A 194 8.38 -3.13 -9.24
C ILE A 194 7.29 -4.19 -9.41
N LEU A 195 6.20 -3.83 -10.09
CA LEU A 195 5.09 -4.74 -10.38
C LEU A 195 5.48 -5.86 -11.34
N GLU A 196 6.33 -5.59 -12.34
CA GLU A 196 6.87 -6.65 -13.21
C GLU A 196 7.57 -7.75 -12.40
N ILE A 197 8.27 -7.38 -11.32
CA ILE A 197 8.91 -8.35 -10.42
C ILE A 197 7.82 -9.16 -9.69
N ALA A 198 6.82 -8.52 -9.11
CA ALA A 198 5.72 -9.19 -8.39
C ALA A 198 4.93 -10.14 -9.32
N HIS A 199 4.53 -9.65 -10.49
CA HIS A 199 3.81 -10.43 -11.48
C HIS A 199 4.63 -11.61 -12.02
N THR A 200 5.95 -11.46 -12.16
CA THR A 200 6.81 -12.57 -12.58
C THR A 200 6.92 -13.64 -11.50
N ILE A 201 7.00 -13.24 -10.22
CA ILE A 201 6.98 -14.21 -9.10
C ILE A 201 5.67 -14.98 -9.09
N ILE A 202 4.53 -14.30 -9.26
CA ILE A 202 3.21 -14.95 -9.29
C ILE A 202 3.08 -15.88 -10.49
N ARG A 203 3.50 -15.45 -11.68
CA ARG A 203 3.47 -16.26 -12.91
C ARG A 203 4.29 -17.54 -12.75
N GLU A 204 5.47 -17.46 -12.16
CA GLU A 204 6.29 -18.63 -11.91
C GLU A 204 5.70 -19.54 -10.82
N ALA A 205 5.15 -18.94 -9.75
CA ALA A 205 4.45 -19.69 -8.70
C ALA A 205 3.26 -20.49 -9.26
N PHE A 206 2.57 -19.94 -10.28
CA PHE A 206 1.44 -20.55 -10.98
C PHE A 206 1.87 -21.19 -12.29
N SER A 207 2.95 -21.97 -12.25
CA SER A 207 3.48 -22.71 -13.39
C SER A 207 3.79 -24.18 -13.03
N ASN A 208 4.03 -24.98 -14.05
CA ASN A 208 4.46 -26.38 -13.90
C ASN A 208 5.86 -26.55 -13.27
N ASN A 209 6.63 -25.45 -13.13
CA ASN A 209 7.89 -25.48 -12.43
C ASN A 209 7.71 -25.56 -10.91
N VAL A 210 6.59 -25.09 -10.40
CA VAL A 210 6.29 -25.01 -8.95
C VAL A 210 5.14 -25.92 -8.56
N ILE A 211 4.09 -25.99 -9.37
CA ILE A 211 2.89 -26.79 -9.06
C ILE A 211 2.92 -28.09 -9.83
N HIS A 212 2.94 -29.20 -9.08
CA HIS A 212 2.73 -30.55 -9.58
C HIS A 212 1.40 -31.04 -9.03
N PRO A 213 0.31 -31.07 -9.85
CA PRO A 213 -1.02 -31.45 -9.39
C PRO A 213 -1.03 -32.84 -8.75
N GLY A 214 -1.71 -32.99 -7.60
CA GLY A 214 -1.71 -34.22 -6.82
C GLY A 214 -0.51 -34.41 -5.87
N ILE A 215 0.45 -33.50 -5.88
CA ILE A 215 1.66 -33.52 -5.02
C ILE A 215 1.81 -32.21 -4.24
N THR A 216 1.78 -31.08 -4.95
CA THR A 216 1.99 -29.75 -4.37
C THR A 216 0.77 -29.29 -3.59
N THR A 217 1.00 -28.72 -2.40
CA THR A 217 -0.03 -28.07 -1.59
C THR A 217 0.00 -26.56 -1.74
N THR A 218 -1.09 -25.88 -1.39
CA THR A 218 -1.14 -24.39 -1.32
C THR A 218 -0.06 -23.83 -0.39
N ASN A 219 0.26 -24.56 0.68
CA ASN A 219 1.30 -24.17 1.63
C ASN A 219 2.71 -24.24 1.00
N ASP A 220 2.98 -25.22 0.15
CA ASP A 220 4.26 -25.32 -0.56
C ASP A 220 4.45 -24.13 -1.50
N VAL A 221 3.40 -23.72 -2.22
CA VAL A 221 3.42 -22.54 -3.10
C VAL A 221 3.67 -21.25 -2.30
N VAL A 222 2.98 -21.07 -1.16
CA VAL A 222 3.17 -19.92 -0.27
C VAL A 222 4.64 -19.81 0.19
N TRP A 223 5.24 -20.90 0.63
CA TRP A 223 6.63 -20.89 1.08
C TRP A 223 7.61 -20.71 -0.07
N TRP A 224 7.30 -21.25 -1.25
CA TRP A 224 8.09 -20.98 -2.44
C TRP A 224 8.11 -19.49 -2.79
N ILE A 225 6.92 -18.82 -2.78
CA ILE A 225 6.82 -17.37 -3.00
C ILE A 225 7.67 -16.60 -1.98
N ARG A 226 7.51 -16.91 -0.67
CA ARG A 226 8.28 -16.28 0.40
C ARG A 226 9.78 -16.42 0.23
N GLN A 227 10.22 -17.64 -0.09
CA GLN A 227 11.64 -17.95 -0.29
C GLN A 227 12.20 -17.21 -1.50
N THR A 228 11.48 -17.21 -2.61
CA THR A 228 11.86 -16.51 -3.85
C THR A 228 12.00 -15.00 -3.64
N ILE A 229 11.06 -14.36 -2.94
CA ILE A 229 11.14 -12.93 -2.59
C ILE A 229 12.42 -12.65 -1.78
N LEU A 230 12.73 -13.48 -0.79
CA LEU A 230 13.95 -13.35 0.02
C LEU A 230 15.23 -13.55 -0.79
N GLU A 231 15.28 -14.58 -1.64
CA GLU A 231 16.45 -14.89 -2.50
C GLU A 231 16.74 -13.80 -3.51
N LEU A 232 15.70 -13.10 -3.98
CA LEU A 232 15.82 -11.90 -4.80
C LEU A 232 16.29 -10.67 -3.99
N GLY A 233 16.48 -10.79 -2.67
CA GLY A 233 16.87 -9.70 -1.78
C GLY A 233 15.78 -8.63 -1.67
N LEU A 234 14.52 -9.05 -1.72
CA LEU A 234 13.33 -8.22 -1.52
C LEU A 234 12.66 -8.54 -0.18
N GLU A 235 11.73 -7.69 0.22
CA GLU A 235 10.90 -7.89 1.40
C GLU A 235 9.46 -8.17 0.99
N THR A 236 8.73 -8.92 1.82
CA THR A 236 7.26 -8.98 1.77
C THR A 236 6.70 -8.26 2.98
N TRP A 237 5.58 -7.57 2.82
CA TRP A 237 4.96 -6.84 3.93
C TRP A 237 3.84 -7.62 4.62
N PHE A 238 3.40 -8.75 4.04
CA PHE A 238 2.54 -9.74 4.69
C PHE A 238 2.90 -11.16 4.24
N HIS A 239 2.38 -12.17 4.93
CA HIS A 239 2.57 -13.57 4.54
C HIS A 239 1.64 -13.89 3.38
N PRO A 240 2.15 -14.25 2.19
CA PRO A 240 1.32 -14.55 1.03
C PRO A 240 0.26 -15.61 1.33
N THR A 241 -0.84 -15.61 0.58
CA THR A 241 -1.84 -16.65 0.69
C THR A 241 -2.06 -17.34 -0.66
N VAL A 242 -2.42 -18.63 -0.62
CA VAL A 242 -2.91 -19.38 -1.76
C VAL A 242 -4.12 -20.19 -1.32
N ASP A 243 -5.23 -20.02 -2.02
CA ASP A 243 -6.51 -20.67 -1.73
C ASP A 243 -6.99 -21.51 -2.91
N ILE A 244 -7.84 -22.51 -2.65
CA ILE A 244 -8.46 -23.40 -3.65
C ILE A 244 -9.96 -23.21 -3.65
N GLN A 245 -10.56 -23.10 -4.82
CA GLN A 245 -11.97 -23.33 -5.08
C GLN A 245 -12.11 -24.47 -6.09
N ALA A 246 -13.03 -25.40 -5.84
CA ALA A 246 -13.19 -26.60 -6.66
C ALA A 246 -14.62 -27.12 -6.61
N PRO A 247 -15.05 -27.92 -7.63
CA PRO A 247 -16.42 -28.45 -7.69
C PRO A 247 -16.82 -29.32 -6.49
N ASP A 248 -15.84 -29.94 -5.84
CA ASP A 248 -16.00 -30.82 -4.67
C ASP A 248 -15.87 -30.09 -3.32
N GLN A 249 -15.68 -28.77 -3.35
CA GLN A 249 -15.55 -27.95 -2.16
C GLN A 249 -16.79 -27.06 -1.97
N PRO A 250 -17.19 -26.74 -0.71
CA PRO A 250 -18.25 -25.77 -0.50
C PRO A 250 -17.83 -24.38 -1.02
N PRO A 251 -18.80 -23.52 -1.41
CA PRO A 251 -18.52 -22.16 -1.83
C PRO A 251 -17.65 -21.43 -0.80
N MET A 252 -16.72 -20.57 -1.25
CA MET A 252 -15.91 -19.75 -0.36
C MET A 252 -16.75 -18.59 0.16
N LYS A 253 -16.99 -18.56 1.47
CA LYS A 253 -17.68 -17.46 2.14
C LYS A 253 -16.69 -16.55 2.83
N PHE A 254 -16.95 -15.24 2.78
CA PHE A 254 -16.17 -14.28 3.53
C PHE A 254 -16.24 -14.58 5.04
N GLY A 255 -15.09 -14.56 5.74
CA GLY A 255 -14.98 -14.82 7.17
C GLY A 255 -14.98 -16.30 7.59
N GLU A 256 -15.11 -17.24 6.66
CA GLU A 256 -14.96 -18.67 6.99
C GLU A 256 -13.53 -19.01 7.40
N LYS A 257 -13.40 -19.84 8.44
CA LYS A 257 -12.09 -20.33 8.87
C LYS A 257 -11.50 -21.25 7.79
N ARG A 258 -10.39 -20.83 7.19
CA ARG A 258 -9.65 -21.58 6.17
C ARG A 258 -9.17 -22.99 6.61
N LYS A 259 -9.33 -23.37 7.87
CA LYS A 259 -8.73 -24.55 8.50
C LYS A 259 -9.25 -25.90 8.00
N GLU A 260 -10.41 -25.94 7.39
CA GLU A 260 -11.07 -27.21 7.00
C GLU A 260 -11.02 -27.50 5.49
N ARG A 261 -10.42 -26.62 4.68
CA ARG A 261 -10.33 -26.82 3.23
C ARG A 261 -9.15 -27.69 2.84
N ARG A 262 -9.33 -28.45 1.78
CA ARG A 262 -8.25 -29.19 1.12
C ARG A 262 -7.13 -28.22 0.74
N LYS A 263 -5.89 -28.63 0.98
CA LYS A 263 -4.68 -27.88 0.62
C LYS A 263 -3.94 -28.50 -0.57
N LEU A 264 -4.15 -29.79 -0.84
CA LEU A 264 -3.54 -30.47 -1.98
C LEU A 264 -4.17 -29.94 -3.26
N ILE A 265 -3.36 -29.42 -4.17
CA ILE A 265 -3.79 -28.90 -5.47
C ILE A 265 -4.05 -30.06 -6.42
N LEU A 266 -5.24 -30.10 -7.02
CA LEU A 266 -5.67 -31.17 -7.92
C LEU A 266 -6.10 -30.62 -9.27
N PRO A 267 -6.07 -31.46 -10.34
CA PRO A 267 -6.63 -31.08 -11.62
C PRO A 267 -8.12 -30.68 -11.50
N GLY A 268 -8.47 -29.55 -12.10
CA GLY A 268 -9.80 -28.96 -12.05
C GLY A 268 -9.99 -27.90 -10.96
N ASP A 269 -8.96 -27.59 -10.16
CA ASP A 269 -9.01 -26.53 -9.17
C ASP A 269 -8.85 -25.14 -9.81
N LEU A 270 -9.59 -24.17 -9.30
CA LEU A 270 -9.29 -22.77 -9.41
C LEU A 270 -8.47 -22.37 -8.18
N ILE A 271 -7.26 -21.89 -8.37
CA ILE A 271 -6.40 -21.39 -7.30
C ILE A 271 -6.27 -19.88 -7.40
N HIS A 272 -6.12 -19.23 -6.25
CA HIS A 272 -6.01 -17.80 -6.10
C HIS A 272 -4.86 -17.50 -5.17
N CYS A 273 -4.02 -16.50 -5.49
CA CYS A 273 -2.98 -16.01 -4.59
C CYS A 273 -3.19 -14.55 -4.24
N ASP A 274 -2.53 -14.16 -3.15
CA ASP A 274 -2.43 -12.80 -2.67
C ASP A 274 -0.98 -12.57 -2.23
N VAL A 275 -0.28 -11.60 -2.90
CA VAL A 275 1.17 -11.43 -2.82
C VAL A 275 1.54 -9.95 -2.83
N GLY A 276 2.25 -9.51 -1.79
CA GLY A 276 2.81 -8.16 -1.71
C GLY A 276 4.32 -8.18 -1.51
N ILE A 277 5.06 -7.42 -2.33
CA ILE A 277 6.49 -7.19 -2.16
C ILE A 277 6.76 -5.74 -1.76
N ARG A 278 7.95 -5.51 -1.18
CA ARG A 278 8.46 -4.16 -0.93
C ARG A 278 9.81 -3.99 -1.61
N TYR A 279 9.90 -2.98 -2.48
CA TYR A 279 11.12 -2.63 -3.19
C TYR A 279 11.23 -1.11 -3.35
N LEU A 280 12.43 -0.54 -3.17
CA LEU A 280 12.68 0.91 -3.15
C LEU A 280 11.81 1.68 -2.15
N GLY A 281 11.40 1.04 -1.04
CA GLY A 281 10.51 1.63 -0.04
C GLY A 281 9.04 1.69 -0.44
N LEU A 282 8.66 1.13 -1.59
CA LEU A 282 7.30 1.06 -2.11
C LEU A 282 6.77 -0.37 -2.04
N CYS A 283 5.51 -0.52 -1.66
CA CYS A 283 4.80 -1.79 -1.61
C CYS A 283 4.00 -2.01 -2.89
N THR A 284 3.83 -3.28 -3.27
CA THR A 284 2.81 -3.74 -4.24
C THR A 284 1.79 -4.61 -3.52
N ASP A 285 0.61 -4.77 -4.12
CA ASP A 285 -0.39 -5.73 -3.69
C ASP A 285 -1.06 -6.34 -4.92
N THR A 286 -1.13 -7.69 -4.98
CA THR A 286 -1.58 -8.35 -6.21
C THR A 286 -2.27 -9.66 -5.91
N GLN A 287 -3.50 -9.82 -6.40
CA GLN A 287 -4.26 -11.07 -6.35
C GLN A 287 -4.55 -11.56 -7.76
N HIS A 288 -4.03 -12.73 -8.09
CA HIS A 288 -4.26 -13.40 -9.39
C HIS A 288 -4.78 -14.81 -9.21
N ASN A 289 -5.34 -15.35 -10.31
CA ASN A 289 -5.97 -16.67 -10.35
C ASN A 289 -5.31 -17.58 -11.40
N ALA A 290 -5.27 -18.89 -11.11
CA ALA A 290 -4.88 -19.89 -12.05
C ALA A 290 -5.87 -21.08 -12.04
N TYR A 291 -5.98 -21.77 -13.18
CA TYR A 291 -6.75 -22.99 -13.31
C TYR A 291 -5.82 -24.19 -13.54
N ILE A 292 -6.05 -25.25 -12.79
CA ILE A 292 -5.29 -26.50 -12.92
C ILE A 292 -5.99 -27.39 -13.95
N LEU A 293 -5.35 -27.59 -15.11
CA LEU A 293 -5.91 -28.35 -16.21
C LEU A 293 -6.16 -29.80 -15.82
N LYS A 294 -7.31 -30.34 -16.22
CA LYS A 294 -7.57 -31.80 -16.21
C LYS A 294 -6.91 -32.47 -17.39
N LEU A 295 -6.75 -33.78 -17.29
CA LEU A 295 -6.19 -34.57 -18.39
C LEU A 295 -7.01 -34.36 -19.69
N GLY A 296 -6.33 -33.88 -20.72
CA GLY A 296 -6.94 -33.60 -22.03
C GLY A 296 -7.55 -32.21 -22.19
N GLU A 297 -7.56 -31.39 -21.17
CA GLU A 297 -7.93 -29.97 -21.28
C GLU A 297 -6.73 -29.15 -21.79
N SER A 298 -7.01 -28.14 -22.61
CA SER A 298 -6.03 -27.14 -23.10
C SER A 298 -6.36 -25.71 -22.65
N ASP A 299 -7.51 -25.53 -21.97
CA ASP A 299 -7.98 -24.23 -21.51
C ASP A 299 -8.88 -24.38 -20.28
N ALA A 300 -9.11 -23.29 -19.55
CA ALA A 300 -10.01 -23.23 -18.42
C ALA A 300 -11.48 -23.33 -18.86
N PRO A 301 -12.40 -23.85 -18.00
CA PRO A 301 -13.84 -23.82 -18.24
C PRO A 301 -14.33 -22.41 -18.60
N LYS A 302 -15.29 -22.36 -19.54
CA LYS A 302 -15.85 -21.09 -20.06
C LYS A 302 -16.41 -20.22 -18.93
N GLY A 303 -17.15 -20.84 -17.99
CA GLY A 303 -17.74 -20.11 -16.85
C GLY A 303 -16.71 -19.43 -15.96
N LEU A 304 -15.50 -20.02 -15.77
CA LEU A 304 -14.42 -19.42 -15.02
C LEU A 304 -13.83 -18.20 -15.75
N LYS A 305 -13.66 -18.26 -17.06
CA LYS A 305 -13.20 -17.13 -17.89
C LYS A 305 -14.23 -16.00 -17.91
N GLU A 306 -15.51 -16.32 -18.00
CA GLU A 306 -16.61 -15.35 -17.91
C GLU A 306 -16.63 -14.66 -16.52
N ALA A 307 -16.44 -15.43 -15.45
CA ALA A 307 -16.34 -14.89 -14.10
C ALA A 307 -15.18 -13.88 -13.94
N LEU A 308 -14.02 -14.19 -14.54
CA LEU A 308 -12.88 -13.26 -14.58
C LEU A 308 -13.24 -11.97 -15.34
N THR A 309 -13.89 -12.09 -16.50
CA THR A 309 -14.36 -10.95 -17.31
C THR A 309 -15.34 -10.07 -16.55
N VAL A 310 -16.29 -10.66 -15.80
CA VAL A 310 -17.24 -9.94 -14.95
C VAL A 310 -16.50 -9.18 -13.82
N THR A 311 -15.45 -9.79 -13.26
CA THR A 311 -14.64 -9.15 -12.21
C THR A 311 -13.83 -7.99 -12.78
N ASN A 312 -13.25 -8.14 -13.98
CA ASN A 312 -12.60 -7.03 -14.68
C ASN A 312 -13.59 -5.88 -14.96
N ARG A 313 -14.86 -6.20 -15.32
CA ARG A 313 -15.87 -5.15 -15.50
C ARG A 313 -16.13 -4.36 -14.21
N LEU A 314 -16.14 -5.04 -13.05
CA LEU A 314 -16.27 -4.36 -11.76
C LEU A 314 -15.05 -3.45 -11.47
N GLN A 315 -13.83 -3.87 -11.84
CA GLN A 315 -12.65 -3.00 -11.78
C GLN A 315 -12.85 -1.76 -12.65
N ASP A 316 -13.30 -1.91 -13.90
CA ASP A 316 -13.55 -0.77 -14.80
C ASP A 316 -14.58 0.20 -14.21
N ILE A 317 -15.69 -0.32 -13.69
CA ILE A 317 -16.74 0.47 -13.02
C ILE A 317 -16.13 1.28 -11.86
N LEU A 318 -15.31 0.65 -11.04
CA LEU A 318 -14.68 1.30 -9.91
C LEU A 318 -13.71 2.40 -10.35
N LEU A 319 -12.87 2.16 -11.35
CA LEU A 319 -11.90 3.14 -11.85
C LEU A 319 -12.57 4.38 -12.45
N GLU A 320 -13.76 4.22 -13.06
CA GLU A 320 -14.56 5.31 -13.63
C GLU A 320 -15.04 6.30 -12.54
N GLU A 321 -15.12 5.88 -11.28
CA GLU A 321 -15.62 6.68 -10.16
C GLU A 321 -14.54 7.51 -9.45
N PHE A 322 -13.27 7.38 -9.82
CA PHE A 322 -12.18 8.16 -9.22
C PHE A 322 -12.19 9.59 -9.77
N GLU A 323 -12.33 10.55 -8.85
CA GLU A 323 -12.35 11.99 -9.14
C GLU A 323 -11.75 12.75 -7.96
N VAL A 324 -10.97 13.80 -8.22
CA VAL A 324 -10.38 14.64 -7.17
C VAL A 324 -11.45 15.18 -6.23
N GLY A 325 -11.21 15.03 -4.93
CA GLY A 325 -12.08 15.53 -3.86
C GLY A 325 -13.25 14.61 -3.48
N ARG A 326 -13.57 13.56 -4.29
CA ARG A 326 -14.54 12.55 -3.84
C ARG A 326 -13.95 11.73 -2.70
N THR A 327 -14.78 11.34 -1.76
CA THR A 327 -14.37 10.48 -0.65
C THR A 327 -14.41 9.00 -1.05
N GLY A 328 -13.64 8.17 -0.36
CA GLY A 328 -13.70 6.71 -0.58
C GLY A 328 -15.10 6.14 -0.46
N ASN A 329 -15.90 6.65 0.49
CA ASN A 329 -17.31 6.24 0.67
C ASN A 329 -18.21 6.65 -0.50
N GLN A 330 -17.97 7.82 -1.12
CA GLN A 330 -18.71 8.25 -2.30
C GLN A 330 -18.38 7.41 -3.53
N ILE A 331 -17.09 7.06 -3.71
CA ILE A 331 -16.60 6.18 -4.77
C ILE A 331 -17.21 4.79 -4.61
N LEU A 332 -17.12 4.21 -3.40
CA LEU A 332 -17.70 2.89 -3.09
C LEU A 332 -19.18 2.82 -3.45
N LYS A 333 -19.97 3.79 -2.95
CA LYS A 333 -21.41 3.82 -3.18
C LYS A 333 -21.74 3.88 -4.67
N ALA A 334 -21.12 4.78 -5.42
CA ALA A 334 -21.37 4.94 -6.85
C ALA A 334 -20.98 3.70 -7.64
N ALA A 335 -19.83 3.09 -7.34
CA ALA A 335 -19.38 1.88 -8.00
C ALA A 335 -20.31 0.69 -7.75
N LEU A 336 -20.77 0.49 -6.50
CA LEU A 336 -21.69 -0.60 -6.15
C LEU A 336 -23.09 -0.39 -6.78
N GLU A 337 -23.64 0.83 -6.78
CA GLU A 337 -24.91 1.14 -7.45
C GLU A 337 -24.83 0.85 -8.96
N LYS A 338 -23.72 1.19 -9.60
CA LYS A 338 -23.50 0.94 -11.03
C LYS A 338 -23.33 -0.57 -11.33
N ALA A 339 -22.59 -1.27 -10.48
CA ALA A 339 -22.44 -2.73 -10.58
C ALA A 339 -23.79 -3.45 -10.42
N GLU A 340 -24.63 -3.04 -9.46
CA GLU A 340 -25.98 -3.61 -9.27
C GLU A 340 -26.85 -3.40 -10.48
N ASN A 341 -26.81 -2.21 -11.10
CA ASN A 341 -27.57 -1.91 -12.33
C ASN A 341 -27.11 -2.78 -13.53
N GLU A 342 -25.86 -3.22 -13.56
CA GLU A 342 -25.34 -4.16 -14.54
C GLU A 342 -25.54 -5.65 -14.13
N GLY A 343 -26.18 -5.91 -12.97
CA GLY A 343 -26.42 -7.26 -12.46
C GLY A 343 -25.18 -7.94 -11.90
N ILE A 344 -24.13 -7.19 -11.60
CA ILE A 344 -22.87 -7.69 -11.03
C ILE A 344 -22.98 -7.78 -9.51
N LYS A 345 -22.88 -8.99 -8.98
CA LYS A 345 -22.82 -9.24 -7.54
C LYS A 345 -21.38 -9.18 -7.08
N GLY A 346 -20.95 -8.04 -6.54
CA GLY A 346 -19.56 -7.80 -6.15
C GLY A 346 -19.39 -7.26 -4.74
N ARG A 347 -18.12 -7.24 -4.29
CA ARG A 347 -17.64 -6.53 -3.10
C ARG A 347 -16.34 -5.82 -3.43
N ILE A 348 -16.13 -4.65 -2.83
CA ILE A 348 -14.97 -3.80 -3.05
C ILE A 348 -14.24 -3.61 -1.72
N TYR A 349 -12.92 -3.82 -1.77
CA TYR A 349 -12.00 -3.43 -0.71
C TYR A 349 -10.75 -2.85 -1.37
N THR A 350 -10.87 -1.69 -1.93
CA THR A 350 -9.77 -0.97 -2.57
C THR A 350 -9.14 0.00 -1.58
N HIS A 351 -7.84 0.04 -1.53
CA HIS A 351 -7.09 0.81 -0.56
C HIS A 351 -5.90 1.55 -1.19
N PRO A 352 -5.45 2.66 -0.56
CA PRO A 352 -4.22 3.32 -0.97
C PRO A 352 -3.01 2.40 -0.82
N LEU A 353 -1.97 2.67 -1.64
CA LEU A 353 -0.72 1.92 -1.72
C LEU A 353 0.47 2.87 -1.76
N GLY A 354 1.60 2.47 -1.21
CA GLY A 354 2.81 3.29 -1.25
C GLY A 354 3.87 2.82 -0.27
N PHE A 355 4.22 3.62 0.73
CA PHE A 355 5.14 3.22 1.81
C PHE A 355 4.66 2.00 2.59
N HIS A 356 3.35 1.82 2.67
CA HIS A 356 2.68 0.68 3.28
C HIS A 356 1.76 0.05 2.25
N GLY A 357 1.55 -1.26 2.33
CA GLY A 357 0.64 -1.97 1.45
C GLY A 357 -0.81 -1.55 1.70
N HIS A 358 -1.33 -1.69 2.91
CA HIS A 358 -2.54 -0.99 3.33
C HIS A 358 -2.17 0.47 3.65
N GLY A 359 -2.09 1.31 2.61
CA GLY A 359 -1.54 2.64 2.67
C GLY A 359 -2.41 3.67 3.37
N ALA A 360 -1.85 4.87 3.56
CA ALA A 360 -2.58 6.04 4.02
C ALA A 360 -3.36 6.67 2.87
N GLY A 361 -4.58 7.14 3.14
CA GLY A 361 -5.50 7.76 2.18
C GLY A 361 -6.92 7.21 2.28
N PRO A 362 -7.82 7.53 1.34
CA PRO A 362 -9.21 7.10 1.39
C PRO A 362 -9.34 5.58 1.18
N THR A 363 -9.94 4.89 2.15
CA THR A 363 -10.32 3.48 2.01
C THR A 363 -11.66 3.36 1.29
N ILE A 364 -11.75 2.50 0.27
CA ILE A 364 -12.94 2.30 -0.55
C ILE A 364 -13.52 0.92 -0.24
N GLY A 365 -14.42 0.87 0.73
CA GLY A 365 -14.98 -0.37 1.28
C GLY A 365 -14.02 -1.15 2.18
N LEU A 366 -14.55 -2.11 2.86
CA LEU A 366 -13.86 -3.23 3.53
C LEU A 366 -14.68 -4.49 3.26
N TRP A 367 -14.08 -5.64 3.30
CA TRP A 367 -14.80 -6.90 3.07
C TRP A 367 -16.08 -7.06 3.90
N ASP A 368 -16.11 -6.49 5.11
CA ASP A 368 -17.24 -6.51 6.06
C ASP A 368 -18.03 -5.20 6.11
N LYS A 369 -17.63 -4.14 5.38
CA LYS A 369 -18.27 -2.82 5.38
C LYS A 369 -18.44 -2.29 3.95
N GLN A 370 -19.55 -2.68 3.33
CA GLN A 370 -19.89 -2.24 1.96
C GLN A 370 -20.81 -1.02 1.93
N GLU A 371 -21.33 -0.60 3.08
CA GLU A 371 -22.16 0.61 3.23
C GLU A 371 -21.31 1.88 3.44
N GLY A 372 -20.03 1.70 3.72
CA GLY A 372 -19.05 2.77 3.94
C GLY A 372 -18.12 2.49 5.12
N VAL A 373 -16.98 3.17 5.14
CA VAL A 373 -15.93 3.06 6.16
C VAL A 373 -15.81 4.40 6.88
N PRO A 374 -16.37 4.55 8.10
CA PRO A 374 -16.28 5.80 8.85
C PRO A 374 -14.83 6.24 9.06
N GLY A 375 -14.58 7.54 8.97
CA GLY A 375 -13.26 8.15 9.13
C GLY A 375 -12.36 7.95 7.93
N ARG A 376 -11.80 6.75 7.72
CA ARG A 376 -10.87 6.50 6.59
C ARG A 376 -11.54 6.60 5.23
N GLY A 377 -12.79 6.17 5.10
CA GLY A 377 -13.55 6.30 3.86
C GLY A 377 -14.07 7.71 3.61
N ASP A 378 -14.07 8.59 4.63
CA ASP A 378 -14.50 10.00 4.51
C ASP A 378 -13.36 10.92 4.06
N TYR A 379 -12.13 10.39 3.95
CA TYR A 379 -10.98 11.13 3.45
C TYR A 379 -11.11 11.37 1.94
N PRO A 380 -10.82 12.59 1.44
CA PRO A 380 -10.95 12.90 0.02
C PRO A 380 -9.77 12.37 -0.80
N LEU A 381 -10.04 12.04 -2.04
CA LEU A 381 -9.04 11.64 -3.04
C LEU A 381 -8.22 12.85 -3.52
N TYR A 382 -6.90 12.68 -3.58
CA TYR A 382 -5.96 13.64 -4.14
C TYR A 382 -5.18 13.02 -5.30
N GLU A 383 -4.68 13.86 -6.19
CA GLU A 383 -3.83 13.43 -7.32
C GLU A 383 -2.45 12.91 -6.88
N ASP A 384 -1.84 12.15 -7.79
CA ASP A 384 -0.55 11.51 -7.61
C ASP A 384 -0.55 10.52 -6.42
N THR A 385 -1.60 9.69 -6.36
CA THR A 385 -1.79 8.65 -5.35
C THR A 385 -1.94 7.28 -6.02
N CYS A 386 -1.47 6.23 -5.35
CA CYS A 386 -1.55 4.85 -5.84
C CYS A 386 -2.53 4.04 -5.03
N TYR A 387 -3.19 3.09 -5.69
CA TYR A 387 -4.21 2.22 -5.09
C TYR A 387 -4.00 0.79 -5.53
N SER A 388 -4.23 -0.14 -4.63
CA SER A 388 -4.52 -1.51 -4.99
C SER A 388 -6.02 -1.64 -5.25
N ILE A 389 -6.38 -2.07 -6.48
CA ILE A 389 -7.76 -2.19 -6.94
C ILE A 389 -8.26 -3.59 -6.61
N GLU A 390 -8.48 -3.79 -5.32
CA GLU A 390 -8.91 -5.05 -4.72
C GLU A 390 -10.43 -5.15 -4.67
N LEU A 391 -10.98 -6.23 -5.26
CA LEU A 391 -12.41 -6.50 -5.28
C LEU A 391 -12.70 -7.96 -5.66
N CYS A 392 -13.95 -8.38 -5.54
CA CYS A 392 -14.38 -9.68 -6.03
C CYS A 392 -15.80 -9.66 -6.56
N THR A 393 -16.11 -10.64 -7.39
CA THR A 393 -17.47 -10.95 -7.82
C THR A 393 -17.87 -12.39 -7.45
N TYR A 394 -19.17 -12.62 -7.32
CA TYR A 394 -19.74 -13.95 -7.07
C TYR A 394 -20.45 -14.44 -8.32
N ASN A 395 -19.98 -15.56 -8.86
CA ASN A 395 -20.41 -16.06 -10.15
C ASN A 395 -20.79 -17.55 -10.04
N SER A 396 -21.91 -17.95 -10.67
CA SER A 396 -22.32 -19.33 -10.79
C SER A 396 -21.61 -19.98 -11.97
N ILE A 397 -20.95 -21.12 -11.77
CA ILE A 397 -20.16 -21.82 -12.80
C ILE A 397 -20.95 -23.01 -13.33
N PRO A 398 -21.48 -22.95 -14.57
CA PRO A 398 -22.29 -24.04 -15.14
C PRO A 398 -21.57 -25.39 -15.17
N GLU A 399 -20.29 -25.40 -15.53
CA GLU A 399 -19.46 -26.60 -15.58
C GLU A 399 -19.24 -27.25 -14.21
N TRP A 400 -19.49 -26.50 -13.13
CA TRP A 400 -19.41 -26.94 -11.74
C TRP A 400 -20.80 -27.11 -11.10
N ASN A 401 -21.79 -27.56 -11.87
CA ASN A 401 -23.18 -27.72 -11.43
C ASN A 401 -23.78 -26.46 -10.81
N ASN A 402 -23.47 -25.27 -11.38
CA ASN A 402 -23.87 -23.98 -10.91
C ASN A 402 -23.36 -23.64 -9.50
N LEU A 403 -22.22 -24.19 -9.10
CA LEU A 403 -21.54 -23.78 -7.86
C LEU A 403 -21.20 -22.28 -7.94
N GLU A 404 -21.57 -21.52 -6.93
CA GLU A 404 -21.15 -20.13 -6.80
C GLU A 404 -19.70 -20.06 -6.35
N ILE A 405 -18.86 -19.36 -7.10
CA ILE A 405 -17.48 -19.06 -6.75
C ILE A 405 -17.27 -17.58 -6.44
N ARG A 406 -16.22 -17.29 -5.69
CA ARG A 406 -15.67 -15.93 -5.52
C ARG A 406 -14.50 -15.76 -6.48
N MET A 407 -14.64 -14.91 -7.50
CA MET A 407 -13.53 -14.47 -8.34
C MET A 407 -12.97 -13.17 -7.76
N ALA A 408 -11.77 -13.21 -7.20
CA ALA A 408 -11.12 -12.04 -6.63
C ALA A 408 -9.93 -11.62 -7.50
N LEU A 409 -9.74 -10.33 -7.65
CA LEU A 409 -8.64 -9.70 -8.38
C LEU A 409 -8.10 -8.52 -7.58
N GLU A 410 -6.81 -8.27 -7.73
CA GLU A 410 -6.13 -7.11 -7.20
C GLU A 410 -4.94 -6.77 -8.08
N ASP A 411 -4.94 -5.57 -8.62
CA ASP A 411 -3.85 -5.01 -9.39
C ASP A 411 -3.67 -3.53 -9.05
N ASP A 412 -2.44 -3.03 -9.16
CA ASP A 412 -2.08 -1.69 -8.72
C ASP A 412 -2.27 -0.64 -9.82
N ALA A 413 -2.89 0.46 -9.43
CA ALA A 413 -3.16 1.60 -10.32
C ALA A 413 -2.76 2.93 -9.69
N VAL A 414 -2.47 3.92 -10.52
CA VAL A 414 -2.16 5.30 -10.12
C VAL A 414 -3.26 6.25 -10.55
N PHE A 415 -3.64 7.14 -9.62
CA PHE A 415 -4.55 8.25 -9.88
C PHE A 415 -3.74 9.53 -10.13
N THR A 416 -3.74 10.01 -11.36
CA THR A 416 -3.05 11.25 -11.79
C THR A 416 -3.76 11.86 -12.98
N ASN A 417 -3.70 13.18 -13.14
CA ASN A 417 -4.44 13.93 -14.18
C ASN A 417 -5.95 13.63 -14.17
N ASN A 418 -6.51 13.49 -12.98
CA ASN A 418 -7.92 13.15 -12.73
C ASN A 418 -8.38 11.86 -13.44
N LYS A 419 -7.48 10.87 -13.56
CA LYS A 419 -7.75 9.56 -14.18
C LYS A 419 -6.95 8.45 -13.49
N MET A 420 -7.50 7.26 -13.55
CA MET A 420 -6.82 6.04 -13.12
C MET A 420 -6.07 5.38 -14.29
N TYR A 421 -4.87 4.88 -14.00
CA TYR A 421 -4.05 4.12 -14.94
C TYR A 421 -3.47 2.90 -14.24
N TRP A 422 -3.60 1.72 -14.85
CA TRP A 422 -2.89 0.53 -14.39
C TRP A 422 -1.38 0.75 -14.48
N MET A 423 -0.65 0.45 -13.41
CA MET A 423 0.80 0.69 -13.40
C MET A 423 1.59 -0.41 -14.12
N ASN A 424 1.06 -1.64 -14.21
CA ASN A 424 1.64 -2.73 -15.01
C ASN A 424 0.58 -3.68 -15.57
N GLY A 425 -0.56 -3.15 -16.00
CA GLY A 425 -1.71 -3.94 -16.45
C GLY A 425 -2.49 -4.57 -15.29
N ARG A 426 -3.37 -5.50 -15.63
CA ARG A 426 -4.16 -6.32 -14.69
C ARG A 426 -4.30 -7.74 -15.23
N GLN A 427 -4.76 -8.67 -14.42
CA GLN A 427 -5.05 -10.01 -14.90
C GLN A 427 -6.33 -10.03 -15.75
N GLU A 428 -6.23 -10.40 -17.03
CA GLU A 428 -7.36 -10.56 -17.96
C GLU A 428 -7.54 -12.02 -18.43
N GLU A 429 -6.58 -12.90 -18.15
CA GLU A 429 -6.60 -14.32 -18.45
C GLU A 429 -6.15 -15.15 -17.25
N LEU A 430 -6.74 -16.32 -17.05
CA LEU A 430 -6.29 -17.26 -16.02
C LEU A 430 -4.93 -17.85 -16.41
N TYR A 431 -4.02 -17.97 -15.45
CA TYR A 431 -2.86 -18.83 -15.64
C TYR A 431 -3.32 -20.28 -15.77
N LEU A 432 -2.66 -21.06 -16.62
CA LEU A 432 -2.97 -22.47 -16.83
C LEU A 432 -1.79 -23.34 -16.37
N VAL A 433 -2.10 -24.33 -15.53
CA VAL A 433 -1.12 -25.25 -14.95
C VAL A 433 -1.59 -26.68 -15.25
N GLY A 434 -0.72 -27.51 -15.91
CA GLY A 434 -1.08 -28.88 -16.25
C GLY A 434 -0.20 -29.51 -17.31
#